data_220a3d03b17ae3b7ed4dbd3701f58b6c
#
_entry.id   220a3d03b17ae3b7ed4dbd3701f58b6c
#
_cell.length_a   1.000
_cell.length_b   1.000
_cell.length_c   1.000
_cell.angle_alpha   90.00
_cell.angle_beta   90.00
_cell.angle_gamma   90.00
#
_symmetry.space_group_name_H-M   'P 1'
#
loop_
_entity.id
_entity.type
_entity.pdbx_description
1 polymer ?
#
loop_
_entity_poly.entity_id
_entity_poly.type
_entity_poly.pdbx_seq_one_letter_code
_entity_poly.pdbx_strand_id
1 'polypeptide(L)'
;MGLLVDGKVRGVITRQYEIGEFQPYDITVYVNGDAVAWNSYINFHSWGGSHTTTDWPGDHVTPTQTVGGKKWFCKSYTMTTPDDNINFVFSIGTADNAGQQQTVDINNIQHDAFFEVTGEKSGGKYLVKDVTTTMGVEDVATDRPTLSDDHYYTLSGQRVTPPLRRGIYLHQGKKIMVK
;
A
#
# COMPACT_ATOMS: atom_id res chain seq x y z
N MET A 1 -20.24 -27.12 4.48
CA MET A 1 -21.14 -27.27 5.65
C MET A 1 -22.45 -27.86 5.15
N GLY A 2 -22.83 -29.03 5.61
CA GLY A 2 -24.06 -29.69 5.20
C GLY A 2 -25.21 -29.31 6.15
N LEU A 3 -26.42 -29.08 5.61
CA LEU A 3 -27.62 -28.86 6.42
C LEU A 3 -28.22 -30.20 6.78
N LEU A 4 -28.29 -30.51 8.07
CA LEU A 4 -28.98 -31.68 8.60
C LEU A 4 -30.41 -31.30 8.98
N VAL A 5 -31.39 -31.97 8.37
CA VAL A 5 -32.81 -31.89 8.74
C VAL A 5 -33.26 -33.33 9.01
N ASP A 6 -33.85 -33.58 10.19
CA ASP A 6 -34.29 -34.91 10.62
C ASP A 6 -33.22 -36.01 10.57
N GLY A 7 -31.95 -35.63 10.91
CA GLY A 7 -30.83 -36.56 10.91
C GLY A 7 -30.33 -36.98 9.51
N LYS A 8 -30.89 -36.42 8.44
CA LYS A 8 -30.45 -36.67 7.06
C LYS A 8 -29.84 -35.45 6.43
N VAL A 9 -28.73 -35.64 5.69
CA VAL A 9 -28.12 -34.56 4.88
C VAL A 9 -29.09 -34.23 3.74
N ARG A 10 -29.71 -33.06 3.77
CA ARG A 10 -30.67 -32.59 2.76
C ARG A 10 -30.05 -31.74 1.66
N GLY A 11 -28.79 -31.38 1.78
CA GLY A 11 -28.05 -30.67 0.75
C GLY A 11 -26.64 -30.32 1.19
N VAL A 12 -25.71 -30.35 0.26
CA VAL A 12 -24.36 -29.83 0.40
C VAL A 12 -24.32 -28.53 -0.38
N ILE A 13 -24.18 -27.40 0.30
CA ILE A 13 -23.92 -26.13 -0.38
C ILE A 13 -22.43 -26.11 -0.67
N THR A 14 -22.08 -26.50 -1.87
CA THR A 14 -20.71 -26.29 -2.40
C THR A 14 -20.66 -24.86 -2.94
N ARG A 15 -20.06 -23.94 -2.20
CA ARG A 15 -19.69 -22.64 -2.76
C ARG A 15 -18.37 -22.85 -3.50
N GLN A 16 -18.43 -22.86 -4.81
CA GLN A 16 -17.22 -22.61 -5.60
C GLN A 16 -16.87 -21.12 -5.45
N TYR A 17 -15.76 -20.86 -4.81
CA TYR A 17 -15.13 -19.54 -4.91
C TYR A 17 -14.27 -19.61 -6.16
N GLU A 18 -14.63 -18.86 -7.18
CA GLU A 18 -13.68 -18.54 -8.23
C GLU A 18 -12.65 -17.61 -7.59
N ILE A 19 -11.47 -18.14 -7.31
CA ILE A 19 -10.30 -17.31 -7.01
C ILE A 19 -9.95 -16.68 -8.35
N GLY A 20 -10.26 -15.40 -8.50
CA GLY A 20 -9.88 -14.64 -9.69
C GLY A 20 -8.39 -14.81 -9.94
N GLU A 21 -8.00 -14.92 -11.20
CA GLU A 21 -6.60 -14.96 -11.60
C GLU A 21 -5.90 -13.69 -11.10
N PHE A 22 -4.71 -13.84 -10.48
CA PHE A 22 -3.93 -12.70 -10.01
C PHE A 22 -3.65 -11.75 -11.18
N GLN A 23 -3.87 -10.47 -10.97
CA GLN A 23 -3.53 -9.43 -11.92
C GLN A 23 -2.29 -8.69 -11.42
N PRO A 24 -1.23 -8.58 -12.24
CA PRO A 24 -0.09 -7.74 -11.89
C PRO A 24 -0.52 -6.31 -11.55
N TYR A 25 0.12 -5.71 -10.57
CA TYR A 25 -0.15 -4.34 -10.15
C TYR A 25 1.14 -3.57 -9.91
N ASP A 26 1.09 -2.25 -10.04
CA ASP A 26 2.22 -1.39 -9.78
C ASP A 26 2.19 -0.85 -8.35
N ILE A 27 3.36 -0.76 -7.75
CA ILE A 27 3.61 -0.01 -6.52
C ILE A 27 4.57 1.14 -6.82
N THR A 28 4.47 2.21 -6.04
CA THR A 28 5.41 3.33 -6.12
C THR A 28 6.12 3.52 -4.77
N VAL A 29 7.44 3.58 -4.83
CA VAL A 29 8.28 3.82 -3.66
C VAL A 29 8.73 5.28 -3.69
N TYR A 30 8.47 5.98 -2.58
CA TYR A 30 8.75 7.39 -2.37
C TYR A 30 9.82 7.57 -1.31
N VAL A 31 10.85 8.37 -1.60
CA VAL A 31 11.96 8.63 -0.67
C VAL A 31 12.18 10.12 -0.52
N ASN A 32 12.18 10.58 0.73
CA ASN A 32 12.56 11.93 1.09
C ASN A 32 13.94 11.91 1.77
N GLY A 33 14.86 12.71 1.28
CA GLY A 33 16.24 12.82 1.78
C GLY A 33 16.59 14.18 2.38
N ASP A 34 15.59 15.00 2.71
CA ASP A 34 15.81 16.38 3.17
C ASP A 34 16.71 16.46 4.42
N ALA A 35 16.51 15.55 5.38
CA ALA A 35 17.28 15.52 6.62
C ALA A 35 18.79 15.27 6.43
N VAL A 36 19.18 14.72 5.28
CA VAL A 36 20.55 14.39 4.90
C VAL A 36 21.03 15.16 3.65
N ALA A 37 20.24 16.18 3.24
CA ALA A 37 20.52 17.03 2.08
C ALA A 37 20.64 16.28 0.74
N TRP A 38 19.92 15.17 0.57
CA TRP A 38 19.83 14.43 -0.67
C TRP A 38 18.75 15.06 -1.57
N ASN A 39 19.06 16.17 -2.22
CA ASN A 39 18.06 17.04 -2.85
C ASN A 39 18.03 16.97 -4.38
N SER A 40 19.05 16.37 -5.01
CA SER A 40 19.19 16.33 -6.47
C SER A 40 18.76 15.02 -7.08
N TYR A 41 19.05 13.91 -6.45
CA TYR A 41 18.69 12.55 -6.84
C TYR A 41 18.88 11.61 -5.66
N ILE A 42 18.31 10.41 -5.78
CA ILE A 42 18.59 9.28 -4.88
C ILE A 42 18.80 8.04 -5.75
N ASN A 43 19.82 7.25 -5.46
CA ASN A 43 20.00 5.94 -6.06
C ASN A 43 19.11 4.92 -5.35
N PHE A 44 18.33 4.17 -6.11
CA PHE A 44 17.48 3.09 -5.64
C PHE A 44 18.14 1.75 -6.02
N HIS A 45 18.96 1.19 -5.12
CA HIS A 45 19.44 -0.17 -5.29
C HIS A 45 18.37 -1.13 -4.82
N SER A 46 17.90 -2.01 -5.70
CA SER A 46 16.77 -2.89 -5.45
C SER A 46 17.07 -4.34 -5.80
N TRP A 47 16.47 -5.29 -5.06
CA TRP A 47 16.58 -6.73 -5.29
C TRP A 47 15.40 -7.48 -4.65
N GLY A 48 15.22 -8.74 -5.02
CA GLY A 48 14.25 -9.66 -4.42
C GLY A 48 13.01 -9.91 -5.28
N GLY A 49 12.21 -10.88 -4.86
CA GLY A 49 11.02 -11.32 -5.56
C GLY A 49 11.26 -11.69 -7.02
N SER A 50 10.41 -11.22 -7.91
CA SER A 50 10.53 -11.36 -9.36
C SER A 50 11.45 -10.30 -10.00
N HIS A 51 11.99 -9.36 -9.21
CA HIS A 51 12.72 -8.20 -9.69
C HIS A 51 14.19 -8.52 -9.94
N THR A 52 14.71 -8.05 -11.07
CA THR A 52 16.14 -8.11 -11.36
C THR A 52 16.90 -7.20 -10.38
N THR A 53 17.91 -7.73 -9.72
CA THR A 53 18.81 -6.94 -8.88
C THR A 53 19.47 -5.86 -9.72
N THR A 54 19.38 -4.61 -9.29
CA THR A 54 20.06 -3.49 -9.95
C THR A 54 21.57 -3.52 -9.67
N ASP A 55 22.37 -3.06 -10.61
CA ASP A 55 23.79 -2.84 -10.35
C ASP A 55 23.98 -1.76 -9.29
N TRP A 56 25.01 -1.90 -8.44
CA TRP A 56 25.34 -0.90 -7.43
C TRP A 56 25.84 0.41 -8.08
N PRO A 57 25.39 1.59 -7.61
CA PRO A 57 24.58 1.89 -6.43
C PRO A 57 23.07 1.89 -6.68
N GLY A 58 22.56 1.35 -7.76
CA GLY A 58 21.16 1.29 -8.13
C GLY A 58 20.78 2.31 -9.19
N ASP A 59 19.50 2.38 -9.47
CA ASP A 59 18.94 3.31 -10.44
C ASP A 59 19.03 4.76 -9.95
N HIS A 60 19.51 5.64 -10.79
CA HIS A 60 19.62 7.08 -10.52
C HIS A 60 18.25 7.75 -10.68
N VAL A 61 17.54 7.95 -9.57
CA VAL A 61 16.16 8.47 -9.55
C VAL A 61 16.16 9.98 -9.37
N THR A 62 15.69 10.69 -10.38
CA THR A 62 15.48 12.14 -10.38
C THR A 62 14.01 12.57 -10.39
N PRO A 63 13.04 11.77 -10.90
CA PRO A 63 11.63 12.14 -10.85
C PRO A 63 11.16 12.36 -9.41
N THR A 64 10.38 13.41 -9.20
CA THR A 64 9.85 13.76 -7.89
C THR A 64 8.38 14.09 -7.95
N GLN A 65 7.69 13.83 -6.83
CA GLN A 65 6.32 14.28 -6.57
C GLN A 65 6.28 15.06 -5.26
N THR A 66 5.31 15.97 -5.14
CA THR A 66 5.05 16.68 -3.89
C THR A 66 3.82 16.09 -3.24
N VAL A 67 3.99 15.49 -2.06
CA VAL A 67 2.92 14.89 -1.27
C VAL A 67 3.05 15.39 0.16
N GLY A 68 1.95 15.85 0.77
CA GLY A 68 1.97 16.41 2.13
C GLY A 68 2.92 17.62 2.29
N GLY A 69 3.11 18.40 1.22
CA GLY A 69 4.02 19.56 1.23
C GLY A 69 5.52 19.22 1.18
N LYS A 70 5.90 17.95 1.11
CA LYS A 70 7.28 17.48 0.98
C LYS A 70 7.58 16.98 -0.42
N LYS A 71 8.83 17.11 -0.86
CA LYS A 71 9.33 16.59 -2.12
C LYS A 71 9.79 15.15 -1.93
N TRP A 72 9.33 14.25 -2.78
CA TRP A 72 9.66 12.82 -2.74
C TRP A 72 10.26 12.39 -4.07
N PHE A 73 11.42 11.77 -4.04
CA PHE A 73 11.94 11.02 -5.19
C PHE A 73 11.13 9.73 -5.31
N CYS A 74 10.67 9.38 -6.51
CA CYS A 74 9.77 8.25 -6.66
C CYS A 74 10.06 7.41 -7.90
N LYS A 75 9.83 6.10 -7.75
CA LYS A 75 9.93 5.12 -8.83
C LYS A 75 8.90 4.03 -8.63
N SER A 76 8.26 3.60 -9.74
CA SER A 76 7.27 2.51 -9.73
C SER A 76 7.91 1.18 -10.10
N TYR A 77 7.32 0.11 -9.56
CA TYR A 77 7.72 -1.29 -9.75
C TYR A 77 6.48 -2.14 -9.93
N THR A 78 6.53 -3.12 -10.85
CA THR A 78 5.38 -4.00 -11.12
C THR A 78 5.49 -5.28 -10.31
N MET A 79 4.50 -5.56 -9.48
CA MET A 79 4.35 -6.82 -8.74
C MET A 79 3.69 -7.86 -9.63
N THR A 80 4.34 -8.99 -9.85
CA THR A 80 3.91 -10.00 -10.84
C THR A 80 3.27 -11.23 -10.24
N THR A 81 3.35 -11.41 -8.92
CA THR A 81 2.70 -12.50 -8.18
C THR A 81 2.11 -11.99 -6.86
N PRO A 82 1.17 -12.72 -6.23
CA PRO A 82 0.58 -12.33 -4.94
C PRO A 82 1.60 -12.14 -3.81
N ASP A 83 2.68 -12.92 -3.84
CA ASP A 83 3.73 -12.92 -2.81
C ASP A 83 4.98 -12.14 -3.25
N ASP A 84 4.89 -11.42 -4.36
CA ASP A 84 6.00 -10.64 -4.87
C ASP A 84 6.39 -9.54 -3.90
N ASN A 85 7.68 -9.26 -3.82
CA ASN A 85 8.23 -8.24 -2.94
C ASN A 85 9.52 -7.68 -3.50
N ILE A 86 9.92 -6.51 -3.01
CA ILE A 86 11.15 -5.87 -3.41
C ILE A 86 11.84 -5.27 -2.18
N ASN A 87 13.17 -5.33 -2.18
CA ASN A 87 14.01 -4.78 -1.11
C ASN A 87 14.81 -3.62 -1.64
N PHE A 88 15.23 -2.71 -0.75
CA PHE A 88 15.93 -1.50 -1.14
C PHE A 88 17.09 -1.14 -0.22
N VAL A 89 18.09 -0.51 -0.81
CA VAL A 89 19.03 0.41 -0.16
C VAL A 89 18.98 1.70 -0.96
N PHE A 90 18.79 2.82 -0.27
CA PHE A 90 18.88 4.15 -0.87
C PHE A 90 20.25 4.76 -0.60
N SER A 91 20.77 5.51 -1.57
CA SER A 91 22.09 6.14 -1.44
C SER A 91 22.21 7.37 -2.34
N ILE A 92 23.30 8.12 -2.18
CA ILE A 92 23.78 9.07 -3.17
C ILE A 92 25.25 8.77 -3.49
N GLY A 93 25.73 9.28 -4.63
CA GLY A 93 27.10 9.10 -5.08
C GLY A 93 27.22 8.05 -6.18
N THR A 94 28.47 7.74 -6.51
CA THR A 94 28.85 6.74 -7.51
C THR A 94 29.08 5.37 -6.86
N ALA A 95 29.33 4.33 -7.65
CA ALA A 95 29.64 3.00 -7.14
C ALA A 95 30.80 2.97 -6.13
N ASP A 96 31.78 3.88 -6.28
CA ASP A 96 32.95 3.93 -5.42
C ASP A 96 32.70 4.52 -4.04
N ASN A 97 31.71 5.41 -3.87
CA ASN A 97 31.50 6.17 -2.65
C ASN A 97 30.06 6.08 -2.08
N ALA A 98 29.10 5.55 -2.80
CA ALA A 98 27.71 5.45 -2.33
C ALA A 98 27.59 4.62 -1.04
N GLY A 99 28.47 3.66 -0.81
CA GLY A 99 28.48 2.87 0.42
C GLY A 99 28.72 3.69 1.71
N GLN A 100 29.30 4.87 1.62
CA GLN A 100 29.51 5.79 2.74
C GLN A 100 28.26 6.65 3.04
N GLN A 101 27.35 6.72 2.06
CA GLN A 101 26.13 7.52 2.11
C GLN A 101 24.91 6.66 1.70
N GLN A 102 24.75 5.56 2.37
CA GLN A 102 23.63 4.63 2.13
C GLN A 102 22.77 4.47 3.37
N THR A 103 21.54 4.05 3.15
CA THR A 103 20.62 3.65 4.23
C THR A 103 20.90 2.22 4.71
N VAL A 104 20.27 1.85 5.82
CA VAL A 104 20.05 0.45 6.17
C VAL A 104 19.18 -0.23 5.10
N ASP A 105 19.18 -1.57 5.09
CA ASP A 105 18.35 -2.36 4.20
C ASP A 105 16.87 -2.21 4.58
N ILE A 106 16.01 -2.07 3.59
CA ILE A 106 14.55 -2.00 3.72
C ILE A 106 14.01 -3.21 2.97
N ASN A 107 13.24 -4.05 3.63
CA ASN A 107 12.89 -5.36 3.10
C ASN A 107 11.38 -5.58 2.96
N ASN A 108 10.99 -6.44 2.03
CA ASN A 108 9.63 -6.96 1.84
C ASN A 108 8.58 -5.88 1.52
N ILE A 109 8.90 -4.96 0.64
CA ILE A 109 7.94 -3.95 0.18
C ILE A 109 7.03 -4.57 -0.88
N GLN A 110 5.71 -4.51 -0.65
CA GLN A 110 4.66 -5.10 -1.50
C GLN A 110 3.55 -4.10 -1.87
N HIS A 111 3.64 -2.85 -1.43
CA HIS A 111 2.65 -1.80 -1.64
C HIS A 111 3.33 -0.45 -1.77
N ASP A 112 2.59 0.59 -2.11
CA ASP A 112 3.09 1.96 -2.09
C ASP A 112 3.70 2.28 -0.72
N ALA A 113 4.89 2.86 -0.72
CA ALA A 113 5.63 3.09 0.51
C ALA A 113 6.36 4.44 0.50
N PHE A 114 6.34 5.12 1.65
CA PHE A 114 6.95 6.42 1.86
C PHE A 114 8.04 6.32 2.94
N PHE A 115 9.27 6.64 2.57
CA PHE A 115 10.45 6.52 3.43
C PHE A 115 11.15 7.86 3.62
N GLU A 116 11.33 8.28 4.86
CA GLU A 116 12.17 9.42 5.21
C GLU A 116 13.55 8.93 5.66
N VAL A 117 14.60 9.33 4.94
CA VAL A 117 15.97 9.10 5.41
C VAL A 117 16.24 10.04 6.56
N THR A 118 16.59 9.49 7.72
CA THR A 118 16.88 10.29 8.92
C THR A 118 18.34 10.74 8.95
N GLY A 119 18.66 11.74 9.77
CA GLY A 119 20.06 12.12 10.02
C GLY A 119 20.80 11.15 10.93
N GLU A 120 20.09 10.19 11.54
CA GLU A 120 20.67 9.20 12.46
C GLU A 120 21.33 8.05 11.69
N LYS A 121 22.38 7.46 12.27
CA LYS A 121 23.09 6.32 11.70
C LYS A 121 23.20 5.16 12.68
N SER A 122 23.15 3.94 12.13
CA SER A 122 23.50 2.71 12.81
C SER A 122 24.48 1.93 11.95
N GLY A 123 25.61 1.52 12.51
CA GLY A 123 26.67 0.84 11.75
C GLY A 123 27.21 1.62 10.55
N GLY A 124 27.18 2.95 10.61
CA GLY A 124 27.63 3.83 9.52
C GLY A 124 26.57 4.08 8.43
N LYS A 125 25.44 3.38 8.45
CA LYS A 125 24.32 3.52 7.50
C LYS A 125 23.23 4.42 8.10
N TYR A 126 22.58 5.24 7.26
CA TYR A 126 21.45 6.08 7.69
C TYR A 126 20.23 5.23 8.03
N LEU A 127 19.55 5.60 9.11
CA LEU A 127 18.27 5.02 9.46
C LEU A 127 17.17 5.60 8.56
N VAL A 128 16.14 4.79 8.35
CA VAL A 128 14.96 5.14 7.53
C VAL A 128 13.72 5.01 8.39
N LYS A 129 12.87 6.01 8.32
CA LYS A 129 11.53 6.00 8.93
C LYS A 129 10.50 5.70 7.86
N ASP A 130 9.73 4.63 8.04
CA ASP A 130 8.54 4.37 7.25
C ASP A 130 7.41 5.29 7.74
N VAL A 131 6.89 6.11 6.83
CA VAL A 131 5.80 7.05 7.10
C VAL A 131 4.56 6.76 6.25
N THR A 132 4.51 5.61 5.61
CA THR A 132 3.44 5.19 4.69
C THR A 132 2.05 5.34 5.30
N THR A 133 1.86 4.89 6.54
CA THR A 133 0.55 4.98 7.22
C THR A 133 0.13 6.42 7.52
N THR A 134 1.09 7.30 7.78
CA THR A 134 0.82 8.73 8.04
C THR A 134 0.44 9.46 6.76
N MET A 135 1.08 9.12 5.64
CA MET A 135 0.79 9.73 4.34
C MET A 135 -0.54 9.24 3.76
N GLY A 136 -0.87 7.95 3.93
CA GLY A 136 -2.15 7.39 3.47
C GLY A 136 -3.38 7.86 4.24
N VAL A 137 -3.22 8.34 5.48
CA VAL A 137 -4.33 8.86 6.30
C VAL A 137 -4.75 10.27 5.85
N GLU A 138 -3.83 11.09 5.34
CA GLU A 138 -4.17 12.44 4.86
C GLU A 138 -5.00 12.39 3.56
N ASP A 139 -4.70 11.50 2.62
CA ASP A 139 -5.48 11.35 1.39
C ASP A 139 -6.88 10.76 1.62
N VAL A 140 -7.02 9.88 2.61
CA VAL A 140 -8.34 9.32 2.99
C VAL A 140 -9.19 10.32 3.77
N ALA A 141 -8.57 11.28 4.46
CA ALA A 141 -9.29 12.29 5.24
C ALA A 141 -9.90 13.41 4.37
N THR A 142 -9.31 13.70 3.20
CA THR A 142 -9.75 14.79 2.33
C THR A 142 -10.80 14.38 1.29
N ASP A 143 -10.94 13.09 1.00
CA ASP A 143 -11.87 12.59 -0.04
C ASP A 143 -12.91 11.59 0.49
N ARG A 144 -13.02 11.46 1.82
CA ARG A 144 -14.21 10.86 2.39
C ARG A 144 -15.31 11.92 2.30
N PRO A 145 -16.30 11.78 1.40
CA PRO A 145 -17.51 12.51 1.57
C PRO A 145 -17.95 12.17 2.99
N THR A 146 -18.05 13.19 3.85
CA THR A 146 -18.79 13.06 5.09
C THR A 146 -20.15 12.53 4.68
N LEU A 147 -20.35 11.22 4.84
CA LEU A 147 -21.64 10.60 4.66
C LEU A 147 -22.54 11.08 5.80
N SER A 148 -22.86 12.37 5.76
CA SER A 148 -24.10 12.91 6.32
C SER A 148 -25.26 12.52 5.39
N ASP A 149 -25.10 11.42 4.66
CA ASP A 149 -26.10 10.89 3.76
C ASP A 149 -27.13 10.15 4.61
N ASP A 150 -28.25 10.76 4.82
CA ASP A 150 -29.41 10.19 5.54
C ASP A 150 -30.12 9.13 4.67
N HIS A 151 -29.36 8.48 3.78
CA HIS A 151 -29.88 7.49 2.85
C HIS A 151 -29.60 6.07 3.35
N TYR A 152 -30.52 5.17 3.00
CA TYR A 152 -30.41 3.75 3.28
C TYR A 152 -30.00 3.02 2.00
N TYR A 153 -29.15 1.98 2.17
CA TYR A 153 -28.70 1.16 1.05
C TYR A 153 -28.92 -0.33 1.37
N THR A 154 -29.30 -1.10 0.37
CA THR A 154 -29.29 -2.56 0.46
C THR A 154 -27.85 -3.07 0.54
N LEU A 155 -27.66 -4.34 0.91
CA LEU A 155 -26.33 -4.97 0.90
C LEU A 155 -25.71 -5.08 -0.50
N SER A 156 -26.51 -4.92 -1.54
CA SER A 156 -26.05 -4.84 -2.95
C SER A 156 -25.70 -3.41 -3.39
N GLY A 157 -25.77 -2.42 -2.49
CA GLY A 157 -25.42 -1.02 -2.78
C GLY A 157 -26.56 -0.19 -3.41
N GLN A 158 -27.78 -0.77 -3.57
CA GLN A 158 -28.91 -0.03 -4.11
C GLN A 158 -29.48 0.92 -3.05
N ARG A 159 -29.63 2.21 -3.39
CA ARG A 159 -30.27 3.20 -2.55
C ARG A 159 -31.77 2.92 -2.39
N VAL A 160 -32.27 3.02 -1.17
CA VAL A 160 -33.68 2.86 -0.82
C VAL A 160 -34.18 4.00 0.06
N THR A 161 -35.45 4.34 -0.07
CA THR A 161 -36.10 5.40 0.73
C THR A 161 -37.09 4.81 1.70
N PRO A 162 -37.25 5.40 2.91
CA PRO A 162 -38.29 5.01 3.84
C PRO A 162 -39.71 5.15 3.23
N PRO A 163 -40.69 4.29 3.65
CA PRO A 163 -40.57 3.28 4.70
C PRO A 163 -39.83 2.02 4.19
N LEU A 164 -38.88 1.55 4.99
CA LEU A 164 -38.08 0.38 4.67
C LEU A 164 -38.87 -0.90 4.91
N ARG A 165 -38.75 -1.86 4.00
CA ARG A 165 -39.26 -3.22 4.21
C ARG A 165 -38.38 -3.96 5.21
N ARG A 166 -38.92 -5.01 5.82
CA ARG A 166 -38.16 -5.88 6.72
C ARG A 166 -36.89 -6.39 6.02
N GLY A 167 -35.72 -6.17 6.63
CA GLY A 167 -34.45 -6.55 6.01
C GLY A 167 -33.23 -5.91 6.67
N ILE A 168 -32.07 -6.14 6.05
CA ILE A 168 -30.79 -5.57 6.49
C ILE A 168 -30.37 -4.47 5.51
N TYR A 169 -30.00 -3.31 6.06
CA TYR A 169 -29.59 -2.14 5.30
C TYR A 169 -28.30 -1.54 5.85
N LEU A 170 -27.66 -0.72 5.04
CA LEU A 170 -26.54 0.14 5.43
C LEU A 170 -27.08 1.57 5.57
N HIS A 171 -26.80 2.22 6.68
CA HIS A 171 -27.15 3.61 6.95
C HIS A 171 -26.01 4.27 7.72
N GLN A 172 -25.51 5.40 7.22
CA GLN A 172 -24.37 6.11 7.80
C GLN A 172 -23.16 5.19 8.09
N GLY A 173 -22.85 4.26 7.16
CA GLY A 173 -21.77 3.31 7.30
C GLY A 173 -22.00 2.18 8.31
N LYS A 174 -23.19 2.10 8.93
CA LYS A 174 -23.56 1.06 9.91
C LYS A 174 -24.58 0.10 9.33
N LYS A 175 -24.47 -1.17 9.72
CA LYS A 175 -25.45 -2.20 9.39
C LYS A 175 -26.62 -2.12 10.35
N ILE A 176 -27.83 -1.93 9.84
CA ILE A 176 -29.08 -1.89 10.61
C ILE A 176 -30.02 -3.01 10.17
N MET A 177 -30.86 -3.48 11.10
CA MET A 177 -31.91 -4.46 10.84
C MET A 177 -33.27 -3.80 11.05
N VAL A 178 -34.11 -3.80 10.02
CA VAL A 178 -35.52 -3.40 10.08
C VAL A 178 -36.35 -4.67 10.31
N LYS A 179 -37.10 -4.70 11.43
CA LYS A 179 -37.95 -5.85 11.87
C LYS A 179 -39.34 -5.76 11.30
#